data_68d550fa5a372a715037822731af1472
#
_entry.id   68d550fa5a372a715037822731af1472
#
_cell.length_a   1.000
_cell.length_b   1.000
_cell.length_c   1.000
_cell.angle_alpha   90.00
_cell.angle_beta   90.00
_cell.angle_gamma   90.00
#
_symmetry.space_group_name_H-M   'P 1'
#
loop_
_entity.id
_entity.type
_entity.pdbx_description
1 polymer ?
#
loop_
_entity_poly.entity_id
_entity_poly.type
_entity_poly.pdbx_seq_one_letter_code
_entity_poly.pdbx_strand_id
1 'polypeptide(L)'
;KEDNVRSARARQDWRVIMNILVINCGSSSLKFQLIDAVTEELIAKGLCERIGIEGSQLVYQPTGKDKVTTVTPMEDHTQAIRLVLKSLTDENVGVVKDLSEIGAVGHRIVHGGEKFASSTLITDEVVQAITECNDLAPLHNPANLIGIAACKELMPETPMVGVFDTAFHQTMPKEAYLYGLPYEYYEKYKVRRYGFHGTSHSYVSQKAAEVLGKKYEDLKIIVCHLGNGASVSAVKNGKCIDTSMGLTPLEGLIMGTRSGDIDPAIIEFIAHKEGKSIDEVMSVLNKKSGVLGLS
;
A
#
# COMPACT_ATOMS: atom_id res chain seq x y z
N LYS A 1 -20.83 0.33 -40.00
CA LYS A 1 -21.27 1.66 -39.48
C LYS A 1 -22.04 1.56 -38.15
N GLU A 2 -22.78 0.44 -37.94
CA GLU A 2 -23.49 0.19 -36.67
C GLU A 2 -22.57 -0.21 -35.51
N ASP A 3 -21.48 -0.94 -35.77
CA ASP A 3 -20.53 -1.33 -34.75
C ASP A 3 -19.72 -0.14 -34.18
N ASN A 4 -19.44 0.87 -35.02
CA ASN A 4 -18.79 2.12 -34.59
C ASN A 4 -19.70 3.01 -33.74
N VAL A 5 -21.02 2.94 -33.94
CA VAL A 5 -22.00 3.70 -33.13
C VAL A 5 -22.23 3.02 -31.79
N ARG A 6 -22.23 1.68 -31.71
CA ARG A 6 -22.28 0.94 -30.44
C ARG A 6 -21.02 1.14 -29.61
N SER A 7 -19.83 1.15 -30.23
CA SER A 7 -18.58 1.42 -29.51
C SER A 7 -18.46 2.86 -29.01
N ALA A 8 -19.04 3.82 -29.75
CA ALA A 8 -19.09 5.22 -29.32
C ALA A 8 -20.13 5.46 -28.21
N ARG A 9 -21.29 4.80 -28.25
CA ARG A 9 -22.27 4.84 -27.14
C ARG A 9 -21.73 4.19 -25.86
N ALA A 10 -21.07 3.02 -25.97
CA ALA A 10 -20.44 2.39 -24.83
C ALA A 10 -19.35 3.27 -24.18
N ARG A 11 -18.63 4.10 -25.00
CA ARG A 11 -17.65 5.06 -24.46
C ARG A 11 -18.29 6.33 -23.87
N GLN A 12 -19.54 6.61 -24.14
CA GLN A 12 -20.24 7.79 -23.63
C GLN A 12 -20.95 7.51 -22.30
N ASP A 13 -21.33 6.25 -22.02
CA ASP A 13 -21.96 5.83 -20.77
C ASP A 13 -20.96 5.66 -19.58
N TRP A 14 -19.65 5.63 -19.86
CA TRP A 14 -18.60 5.59 -18.82
C TRP A 14 -18.31 6.96 -18.15
N ARG A 15 -19.01 8.01 -18.52
CA ARG A 15 -18.97 9.32 -17.87
C ARG A 15 -19.96 9.48 -16.71
N VAL A 16 -20.56 8.41 -16.26
CA VAL A 16 -21.29 8.41 -14.99
C VAL A 16 -20.25 8.55 -13.88
N ILE A 17 -20.42 9.54 -13.03
CA ILE A 17 -19.65 9.83 -11.82
C ILE A 17 -19.17 8.52 -11.20
N MET A 18 -17.87 8.23 -11.34
CA MET A 18 -17.29 7.01 -10.78
C MET A 18 -16.39 7.41 -9.62
N ASN A 19 -16.93 7.28 -8.41
CA ASN A 19 -16.12 7.46 -7.22
C ASN A 19 -15.30 6.19 -6.96
N ILE A 20 -14.04 6.36 -6.63
CA ILE A 20 -13.14 5.26 -6.25
C ILE A 20 -12.87 5.35 -4.75
N LEU A 21 -13.19 4.29 -4.04
CA LEU A 21 -12.84 4.14 -2.63
C LEU A 21 -11.43 3.50 -2.54
N VAL A 22 -10.47 4.27 -2.05
CA VAL A 22 -9.09 3.78 -1.82
C VAL A 22 -8.95 3.35 -0.37
N ILE A 23 -8.48 2.13 -0.15
CA ILE A 23 -8.33 1.51 1.17
C ILE A 23 -6.88 1.09 1.40
N ASN A 24 -6.37 1.41 2.59
CA ASN A 24 -5.07 0.97 3.08
C ASN A 24 -5.26 0.42 4.50
N CYS A 25 -5.33 -0.91 4.61
CA CYS A 25 -5.45 -1.64 5.87
C CYS A 25 -4.06 -1.91 6.46
N GLY A 26 -3.83 -1.38 7.68
CA GLY A 26 -2.72 -1.78 8.54
C GLY A 26 -3.19 -2.78 9.60
N SER A 27 -2.30 -3.26 10.47
CA SER A 27 -2.62 -4.27 11.49
C SER A 27 -3.72 -3.84 12.48
N SER A 28 -3.75 -2.55 12.85
CA SER A 28 -4.73 -1.99 13.80
C SER A 28 -5.31 -0.65 13.33
N SER A 29 -5.20 -0.36 12.02
CA SER A 29 -5.70 0.88 11.45
C SER A 29 -6.18 0.67 10.02
N LEU A 30 -7.08 1.55 9.57
CA LEU A 30 -7.57 1.59 8.20
C LEU A 30 -7.63 3.06 7.76
N LYS A 31 -6.85 3.41 6.75
CA LYS A 31 -6.95 4.70 6.07
C LYS A 31 -7.77 4.56 4.81
N PHE A 32 -8.59 5.56 4.52
CA PHE A 32 -9.36 5.57 3.28
C PHE A 32 -9.46 6.96 2.67
N GLN A 33 -9.70 6.99 1.38
CA GLN A 33 -10.05 8.16 0.61
C GLN A 33 -11.14 7.79 -0.40
N LEU A 34 -12.12 8.66 -0.59
CA LEU A 34 -13.05 8.61 -1.70
C LEU A 34 -12.65 9.71 -2.70
N ILE A 35 -12.41 9.32 -3.93
CA ILE A 35 -11.86 10.19 -4.99
C ILE A 35 -12.77 10.12 -6.20
N ASP A 36 -13.07 11.27 -6.83
CA ASP A 36 -13.67 11.31 -8.15
C ASP A 36 -12.66 10.84 -9.20
N ALA A 37 -13.00 9.79 -9.95
CA ALA A 37 -12.09 9.17 -10.91
C ALA A 37 -11.83 10.03 -12.16
N VAL A 38 -12.63 11.04 -12.42
CA VAL A 38 -12.53 11.91 -13.59
C VAL A 38 -11.71 13.15 -13.30
N THR A 39 -11.99 13.80 -12.15
CA THR A 39 -11.33 15.05 -11.75
C THR A 39 -10.09 14.79 -10.88
N GLU A 40 -9.93 13.56 -10.37
CA GLU A 40 -8.94 13.19 -9.36
C GLU A 40 -9.06 13.97 -8.04
N GLU A 41 -10.21 14.62 -7.81
CA GLU A 41 -10.44 15.40 -6.61
C GLU A 41 -10.82 14.51 -5.42
N LEU A 42 -10.29 14.87 -4.26
CA LEU A 42 -10.64 14.22 -3.00
C LEU A 42 -12.06 14.63 -2.58
N ILE A 43 -12.96 13.65 -2.42
CA ILE A 43 -14.33 13.86 -1.96
C ILE A 43 -14.41 13.75 -0.42
N ALA A 44 -13.79 12.70 0.14
CA ALA A 44 -13.69 12.49 1.58
C ALA A 44 -12.47 11.65 1.92
N LYS A 45 -12.02 11.77 3.16
CA LYS A 45 -10.95 10.92 3.72
C LYS A 45 -11.23 10.57 5.17
N GLY A 46 -10.54 9.57 5.67
CA GLY A 46 -10.61 9.23 7.07
C GLY A 46 -9.62 8.16 7.51
N LEU A 47 -9.67 7.91 8.80
CA LEU A 47 -8.77 6.99 9.50
C LEU A 47 -9.55 6.29 10.60
N CYS A 48 -9.63 4.97 10.57
CA CYS A 48 -9.96 4.15 11.71
C CYS A 48 -8.68 3.79 12.45
N GLU A 49 -8.65 4.00 13.76
CA GLU A 49 -7.50 3.74 14.61
C GLU A 49 -7.88 2.80 15.74
N ARG A 50 -6.89 2.06 16.24
CA ARG A 50 -7.03 1.13 17.38
C ARG A 50 -8.07 0.02 17.12
N ILE A 51 -8.15 -0.45 15.85
CA ILE A 51 -9.02 -1.59 15.48
C ILE A 51 -8.58 -2.82 16.29
N GLY A 52 -9.54 -3.50 16.93
CA GLY A 52 -9.29 -4.62 17.84
C GLY A 52 -8.73 -4.23 19.21
N ILE A 53 -8.69 -2.93 19.55
CA ILE A 53 -8.11 -2.40 20.79
C ILE A 53 -9.13 -1.44 21.42
N GLU A 54 -9.16 -1.36 22.75
CA GLU A 54 -10.03 -0.43 23.47
C GLU A 54 -9.78 1.03 23.06
N GLY A 55 -10.86 1.80 22.93
CA GLY A 55 -10.81 3.19 22.50
C GLY A 55 -10.63 3.37 20.99
N SER A 56 -11.12 2.43 20.19
CA SER A 56 -11.19 2.56 18.75
C SER A 56 -12.00 3.79 18.33
N GLN A 57 -11.55 4.46 17.26
CA GLN A 57 -12.22 5.64 16.74
C GLN A 57 -12.10 5.73 15.20
N LEU A 58 -13.12 6.35 14.62
CA LEU A 58 -13.11 6.80 13.23
C LEU A 58 -12.96 8.32 13.21
N VAL A 59 -11.97 8.82 12.50
CA VAL A 59 -11.87 10.24 12.09
C VAL A 59 -12.29 10.33 10.63
N TYR A 60 -13.39 11.03 10.36
CA TYR A 60 -13.95 11.20 9.02
C TYR A 60 -13.95 12.67 8.63
N GLN A 61 -13.57 12.99 7.40
CA GLN A 61 -13.52 14.36 6.89
C GLN A 61 -13.97 14.43 5.44
N PRO A 62 -15.20 14.90 5.17
CA PRO A 62 -15.59 15.38 3.84
C PRO A 62 -14.73 16.57 3.41
N THR A 63 -14.45 16.70 2.12
CA THR A 63 -13.68 17.84 1.60
C THR A 63 -14.44 19.15 1.86
N GLY A 64 -13.73 20.15 2.37
CA GLY A 64 -14.31 21.46 2.70
C GLY A 64 -15.13 21.50 3.99
N LYS A 65 -15.20 20.40 4.76
CA LYS A 65 -15.91 20.33 6.05
C LYS A 65 -14.97 20.00 7.19
N ASP A 66 -15.44 20.24 8.41
CA ASP A 66 -14.72 19.88 9.62
C ASP A 66 -14.62 18.36 9.81
N LYS A 67 -13.62 17.94 10.56
CA LYS A 67 -13.45 16.53 10.94
C LYS A 67 -14.54 16.11 11.93
N VAL A 68 -15.10 14.94 11.70
CA VAL A 68 -16.01 14.25 12.64
C VAL A 68 -15.25 13.08 13.24
N THR A 69 -15.17 13.02 14.56
CA THR A 69 -14.57 11.88 15.28
C THR A 69 -15.66 11.08 15.97
N THR A 70 -15.75 9.80 15.67
CA THR A 70 -16.69 8.85 16.28
C THR A 70 -15.89 7.82 17.06
N VAL A 71 -16.01 7.85 18.37
CA VAL A 71 -15.43 6.82 19.25
C VAL A 71 -16.45 5.69 19.35
N THR A 72 -16.11 4.51 18.87
CA THR A 72 -16.97 3.33 18.88
C THR A 72 -16.12 2.08 18.79
N PRO A 73 -16.48 0.98 19.45
CA PRO A 73 -15.78 -0.28 19.33
C PRO A 73 -15.71 -0.73 17.86
N MET A 74 -14.52 -1.15 17.44
CA MET A 74 -14.26 -1.81 16.16
C MET A 74 -13.43 -3.05 16.47
N GLU A 75 -14.08 -4.22 16.55
CA GLU A 75 -13.43 -5.48 16.91
C GLU A 75 -12.47 -5.97 15.82
N ASP A 76 -12.82 -5.65 14.56
CA ASP A 76 -12.06 -6.04 13.37
C ASP A 76 -12.17 -5.02 12.23
N HIS A 77 -11.48 -5.30 11.14
CA HIS A 77 -11.48 -4.45 9.95
C HIS A 77 -12.83 -4.47 9.20
N THR A 78 -13.62 -5.54 9.34
CA THR A 78 -14.97 -5.61 8.74
C THR A 78 -15.89 -4.57 9.38
N GLN A 79 -15.85 -4.45 10.72
CA GLN A 79 -16.59 -3.42 11.44
C GLN A 79 -16.08 -2.01 11.08
N ALA A 80 -14.77 -1.84 10.97
CA ALA A 80 -14.19 -0.58 10.54
C ALA A 80 -14.67 -0.17 9.14
N ILE A 81 -14.64 -1.06 8.16
CA ILE A 81 -15.13 -0.78 6.78
C ILE A 81 -16.63 -0.50 6.79
N ARG A 82 -17.42 -1.27 7.54
CA ARG A 82 -18.86 -1.01 7.68
C ARG A 82 -19.13 0.38 8.23
N LEU A 83 -18.36 0.83 9.22
CA LEU A 83 -18.47 2.19 9.77
C LEU A 83 -18.08 3.26 8.75
N VAL A 84 -17.01 3.02 7.97
CA VAL A 84 -16.60 3.91 6.87
C VAL A 84 -17.72 4.05 5.85
N LEU A 85 -18.28 2.95 5.35
CA LEU A 85 -19.35 2.96 4.35
C LEU A 85 -20.61 3.66 4.89
N LYS A 86 -20.95 3.41 6.16
CA LYS A 86 -22.05 4.12 6.84
C LYS A 86 -21.81 5.63 6.91
N SER A 87 -20.57 6.06 7.18
CA SER A 87 -20.24 7.49 7.25
C SER A 87 -20.26 8.15 5.88
N LEU A 88 -19.87 7.43 4.82
CA LEU A 88 -19.93 7.93 3.44
C LEU A 88 -21.38 8.15 2.95
N THR A 89 -22.34 7.36 3.46
CA THR A 89 -23.77 7.41 3.07
C THR A 89 -24.65 8.06 4.14
N ASP A 90 -24.11 8.66 5.18
CA ASP A 90 -24.86 9.29 6.27
C ASP A 90 -25.64 10.51 5.76
N GLU A 91 -26.89 10.68 6.21
CA GLU A 91 -27.78 11.76 5.76
C GLU A 91 -27.26 13.17 6.06
N ASN A 92 -26.42 13.34 7.11
CA ASN A 92 -25.94 14.66 7.56
C ASN A 92 -24.51 14.97 7.10
N VAL A 93 -23.64 13.96 7.13
CA VAL A 93 -22.20 14.13 6.88
C VAL A 93 -21.70 13.35 5.67
N GLY A 94 -22.54 12.50 5.10
CA GLY A 94 -22.21 11.70 3.95
C GLY A 94 -21.92 12.51 2.69
N VAL A 95 -21.31 11.87 1.71
CA VAL A 95 -20.88 12.46 0.44
C VAL A 95 -21.40 11.69 -0.78
N VAL A 96 -22.00 10.54 -0.57
CA VAL A 96 -22.71 9.73 -1.57
C VAL A 96 -24.10 9.37 -1.04
N LYS A 97 -25.06 9.17 -1.94
CA LYS A 97 -26.45 8.82 -1.56
C LYS A 97 -26.55 7.36 -1.15
N ASP A 98 -25.88 6.51 -1.91
CA ASP A 98 -25.80 5.07 -1.65
C ASP A 98 -24.48 4.49 -2.19
N LEU A 99 -24.22 3.21 -1.87
CA LEU A 99 -22.97 2.55 -2.22
C LEU A 99 -22.81 2.29 -3.73
N SER A 100 -23.86 2.39 -4.54
CA SER A 100 -23.77 2.20 -5.99
C SER A 100 -23.00 3.35 -6.67
N GLU A 101 -22.85 4.48 -5.99
CA GLU A 101 -22.00 5.58 -6.45
C GLU A 101 -20.48 5.29 -6.28
N ILE A 102 -20.11 4.20 -5.59
CA ILE A 102 -18.72 3.71 -5.49
C ILE A 102 -18.50 2.71 -6.62
N GLY A 103 -17.90 3.16 -7.71
CA GLY A 103 -17.74 2.35 -8.93
C GLY A 103 -16.57 1.36 -8.86
N ALA A 104 -15.61 1.56 -7.97
CA ALA A 104 -14.50 0.63 -7.73
C ALA A 104 -13.86 0.82 -6.35
N VAL A 105 -13.16 -0.21 -5.85
CA VAL A 105 -12.32 -0.13 -4.65
C VAL A 105 -10.87 -0.43 -5.01
N GLY A 106 -9.97 0.49 -4.67
CA GLY A 106 -8.52 0.30 -4.77
C GLY A 106 -7.94 -0.13 -3.42
N HIS A 107 -7.29 -1.28 -3.38
CA HIS A 107 -6.62 -1.79 -2.19
C HIS A 107 -5.11 -1.66 -2.31
N ARG A 108 -4.46 -0.97 -1.36
CA ARG A 108 -3.02 -1.06 -1.23
C ARG A 108 -2.66 -2.42 -0.66
N ILE A 109 -1.77 -3.14 -1.36
CA ILE A 109 -1.20 -4.43 -0.95
C ILE A 109 0.30 -4.23 -0.77
N VAL A 110 0.81 -4.62 0.40
CA VAL A 110 2.22 -4.35 0.72
C VAL A 110 3.16 -5.24 -0.08
N HIS A 111 2.84 -6.52 -0.26
CA HIS A 111 3.74 -7.45 -0.94
C HIS A 111 3.03 -8.30 -1.98
N GLY A 112 3.46 -8.18 -3.22
CA GLY A 112 2.93 -8.96 -4.36
C GLY A 112 3.86 -10.07 -4.84
N GLY A 113 5.01 -10.28 -4.18
CA GLY A 113 6.03 -11.23 -4.62
C GLY A 113 6.54 -10.88 -6.03
N GLU A 114 6.89 -11.90 -6.79
CA GLU A 114 7.27 -11.78 -8.20
C GLU A 114 6.06 -11.87 -9.16
N LYS A 115 4.84 -12.08 -8.62
CA LYS A 115 3.65 -12.37 -9.42
C LYS A 115 2.98 -11.12 -9.98
N PHE A 116 3.17 -9.96 -9.33
CA PHE A 116 2.48 -8.72 -9.68
C PHE A 116 3.47 -7.61 -10.03
N ALA A 117 3.51 -7.24 -11.30
CA ALA A 117 4.30 -6.13 -11.83
C ALA A 117 3.46 -4.88 -12.14
N SER A 118 2.14 -4.93 -11.88
CA SER A 118 1.18 -3.84 -12.10
C SER A 118 -0.03 -4.00 -11.20
N SER A 119 -0.88 -2.97 -11.16
CA SER A 119 -2.20 -3.04 -10.54
C SER A 119 -3.04 -4.13 -11.21
N THR A 120 -3.79 -4.90 -10.42
CA THR A 120 -4.48 -6.09 -10.91
C THR A 120 -5.90 -6.17 -10.33
N LEU A 121 -6.88 -6.54 -11.16
CA LEU A 121 -8.24 -6.83 -10.70
C LEU A 121 -8.20 -8.00 -9.72
N ILE A 122 -8.81 -7.83 -8.55
CA ILE A 122 -8.80 -8.85 -7.50
C ILE A 122 -9.81 -9.94 -7.85
N THR A 123 -9.29 -11.13 -8.19
CA THR A 123 -10.03 -12.38 -8.34
C THR A 123 -9.66 -13.34 -7.21
N ASP A 124 -10.29 -14.49 -7.15
CA ASP A 124 -9.95 -15.52 -6.14
C ASP A 124 -8.50 -16.04 -6.33
N GLU A 125 -8.01 -16.11 -7.57
CA GLU A 125 -6.61 -16.47 -7.88
C GLU A 125 -5.64 -15.38 -7.39
N VAL A 126 -6.02 -14.12 -7.49
CA VAL A 126 -5.21 -13.00 -6.97
C VAL A 126 -5.17 -13.02 -5.45
N VAL A 127 -6.31 -13.29 -4.79
CA VAL A 127 -6.37 -13.46 -3.32
C VAL A 127 -5.45 -14.60 -2.87
N GLN A 128 -5.50 -15.75 -3.57
CA GLN A 128 -4.61 -16.88 -3.29
C GLN A 128 -3.13 -16.49 -3.45
N ALA A 129 -2.79 -15.79 -4.53
CA ALA A 129 -1.43 -15.36 -4.80
C ALA A 129 -0.90 -14.34 -3.75
N ILE A 130 -1.77 -13.45 -3.24
CA ILE A 130 -1.44 -12.56 -2.12
C ILE A 130 -1.22 -13.36 -0.82
N THR A 131 -2.06 -14.37 -0.59
CA THR A 131 -1.94 -15.26 0.59
C THR A 131 -0.60 -15.98 0.61
N GLU A 132 -0.12 -16.47 -0.54
CA GLU A 132 1.20 -17.10 -0.67
C GLU A 132 2.37 -16.15 -0.37
N CYS A 133 2.14 -14.84 -0.40
CA CYS A 133 3.11 -13.82 -0.02
C CYS A 133 3.05 -13.42 1.47
N ASN A 134 2.21 -14.05 2.29
CA ASN A 134 2.08 -13.71 3.72
C ASN A 134 3.39 -13.87 4.48
N ASP A 135 4.19 -14.89 4.16
CA ASP A 135 5.49 -15.11 4.81
C ASP A 135 6.51 -13.99 4.50
N LEU A 136 6.34 -13.30 3.37
CA LEU A 136 7.18 -12.15 2.98
C LEU A 136 6.75 -10.84 3.65
N ALA A 137 5.48 -10.73 4.08
CA ALA A 137 4.91 -9.57 4.74
C ALA A 137 3.91 -9.94 5.85
N PRO A 138 4.32 -10.69 6.89
CA PRO A 138 3.42 -11.29 7.88
C PRO A 138 2.65 -10.25 8.71
N LEU A 139 3.16 -9.03 8.83
CA LEU A 139 2.50 -7.94 9.57
C LEU A 139 1.51 -7.13 8.72
N HIS A 140 1.49 -7.32 7.38
CA HIS A 140 0.76 -6.43 6.47
C HIS A 140 -0.22 -7.19 5.57
N ASN A 141 0.24 -8.20 4.83
CA ASN A 141 -0.61 -8.90 3.87
C ASN A 141 -1.86 -9.53 4.49
N PRO A 142 -1.81 -10.17 5.69
CA PRO A 142 -3.02 -10.66 6.34
C PRO A 142 -4.07 -9.56 6.57
N ALA A 143 -3.66 -8.37 7.02
CA ALA A 143 -4.58 -7.23 7.21
C ALA A 143 -5.15 -6.72 5.87
N ASN A 144 -4.34 -6.72 4.81
CA ASN A 144 -4.82 -6.35 3.47
C ASN A 144 -5.88 -7.35 2.98
N LEU A 145 -5.67 -8.66 3.17
CA LEU A 145 -6.63 -9.71 2.80
C LEU A 145 -7.95 -9.58 3.57
N ILE A 146 -7.91 -9.27 4.88
CA ILE A 146 -9.11 -9.00 5.68
C ILE A 146 -9.87 -7.80 5.11
N GLY A 147 -9.18 -6.73 4.73
CA GLY A 147 -9.80 -5.57 4.09
C GLY A 147 -10.48 -5.89 2.76
N ILE A 148 -9.85 -6.72 1.93
CA ILE A 148 -10.44 -7.20 0.66
C ILE A 148 -11.69 -8.04 0.94
N ALA A 149 -11.60 -9.01 1.86
CA ALA A 149 -12.73 -9.88 2.21
C ALA A 149 -13.93 -9.08 2.74
N ALA A 150 -13.68 -8.10 3.61
CA ALA A 150 -14.73 -7.23 4.14
C ALA A 150 -15.39 -6.36 3.06
N CYS A 151 -14.62 -5.81 2.12
CA CYS A 151 -15.20 -5.08 0.99
C CYS A 151 -16.00 -6.00 0.07
N LYS A 152 -15.52 -7.23 -0.20
CA LYS A 152 -16.25 -8.21 -1.01
C LYS A 152 -17.59 -8.61 -0.38
N GLU A 153 -17.64 -8.73 0.96
CA GLU A 153 -18.87 -9.00 1.71
C GLU A 153 -19.87 -7.84 1.61
N LEU A 154 -19.40 -6.58 1.78
CA LEU A 154 -20.24 -5.41 1.90
C LEU A 154 -20.64 -4.80 0.55
N MET A 155 -19.82 -5.02 -0.47
CA MET A 155 -19.99 -4.49 -1.83
C MET A 155 -19.66 -5.58 -2.87
N PRO A 156 -20.44 -6.68 -2.96
CA PRO A 156 -20.09 -7.86 -3.75
C PRO A 156 -19.99 -7.60 -5.26
N GLU A 157 -20.73 -6.63 -5.77
CA GLU A 157 -20.77 -6.28 -7.20
C GLU A 157 -19.71 -5.21 -7.58
N THR A 158 -19.07 -4.57 -6.59
CA THR A 158 -18.10 -3.51 -6.85
C THR A 158 -16.73 -4.11 -7.19
N PRO A 159 -16.15 -3.82 -8.37
CA PRO A 159 -14.84 -4.33 -8.74
C PRO A 159 -13.75 -3.79 -7.81
N MET A 160 -12.79 -4.65 -7.50
CA MET A 160 -11.67 -4.35 -6.59
C MET A 160 -10.35 -4.49 -7.31
N VAL A 161 -9.42 -3.57 -7.07
CA VAL A 161 -8.10 -3.55 -7.69
C VAL A 161 -7.04 -3.56 -6.60
N GLY A 162 -6.10 -4.49 -6.69
CA GLY A 162 -4.90 -4.54 -5.86
C GLY A 162 -3.79 -3.68 -6.47
N VAL A 163 -3.22 -2.79 -5.66
CA VAL A 163 -2.07 -1.94 -6.01
C VAL A 163 -0.91 -2.32 -5.09
N PHE A 164 0.14 -2.88 -5.66
CA PHE A 164 1.22 -3.52 -4.92
C PHE A 164 2.41 -2.58 -4.71
N ASP A 165 2.86 -2.42 -3.48
CA ASP A 165 4.03 -1.60 -3.16
C ASP A 165 5.32 -2.10 -3.87
N THR A 166 5.39 -3.39 -4.16
CA THR A 166 6.54 -4.04 -4.80
C THR A 166 6.50 -4.01 -6.33
N ALA A 167 5.35 -3.70 -6.94
CA ALA A 167 5.15 -3.85 -8.39
C ALA A 167 6.09 -2.99 -9.23
N PHE A 168 6.28 -1.73 -8.88
CA PHE A 168 7.15 -0.80 -9.62
C PHE A 168 8.61 -1.26 -9.65
N HIS A 169 9.04 -1.97 -8.63
CA HIS A 169 10.41 -2.47 -8.48
C HIS A 169 10.68 -3.78 -9.21
N GLN A 170 9.67 -4.40 -9.83
CA GLN A 170 9.84 -5.65 -10.59
C GLN A 170 10.68 -5.48 -11.87
N THR A 171 10.97 -4.25 -12.27
CA THR A 171 11.86 -3.95 -13.40
C THR A 171 13.34 -3.93 -13.05
N MET A 172 13.70 -4.13 -11.77
CA MET A 172 15.11 -4.23 -11.36
C MET A 172 15.82 -5.41 -12.03
N PRO A 173 17.05 -5.23 -12.52
CA PRO A 173 17.84 -6.33 -13.07
C PRO A 173 18.37 -7.25 -11.95
N LYS A 174 18.82 -8.45 -12.33
CA LYS A 174 19.26 -9.49 -11.36
C LYS A 174 20.38 -9.00 -10.43
N GLU A 175 21.34 -8.27 -10.97
CA GLU A 175 22.46 -7.70 -10.22
C GLU A 175 22.06 -6.68 -9.15
N ALA A 176 20.83 -6.10 -9.26
CA ALA A 176 20.31 -5.18 -8.28
C ALA A 176 19.42 -5.87 -7.22
N TYR A 177 18.73 -6.97 -7.59
CA TYR A 177 17.80 -7.60 -6.68
C TYR A 177 18.32 -8.86 -5.97
N LEU A 178 19.38 -9.51 -6.48
CA LEU A 178 19.96 -10.69 -5.83
C LEU A 178 20.88 -10.28 -4.68
N TYR A 179 20.74 -10.95 -3.55
CA TYR A 179 21.68 -10.86 -2.44
C TYR A 179 22.89 -11.77 -2.66
N GLY A 180 24.02 -11.43 -2.08
CA GLY A 180 25.23 -12.28 -2.05
C GLY A 180 25.09 -13.49 -1.11
N LEU A 181 24.02 -14.26 -1.28
CA LEU A 181 23.66 -15.45 -0.53
C LEU A 181 23.67 -16.68 -1.45
N PRO A 182 23.70 -17.93 -0.92
CA PRO A 182 23.51 -19.12 -1.74
C PRO A 182 22.24 -18.99 -2.61
N TYR A 183 22.40 -19.18 -3.94
CA TYR A 183 21.35 -18.93 -4.91
C TYR A 183 20.08 -19.76 -4.67
N GLU A 184 20.24 -20.92 -4.02
CA GLU A 184 19.12 -21.77 -3.61
C GLU A 184 18.08 -21.07 -2.72
N TYR A 185 18.48 -20.06 -1.92
CA TYR A 185 17.55 -19.28 -1.12
C TYR A 185 16.63 -18.39 -1.98
N TYR A 186 17.16 -17.88 -3.08
CA TYR A 186 16.32 -17.21 -4.06
C TYR A 186 15.39 -18.21 -4.76
N GLU A 187 15.91 -19.34 -5.23
CA GLU A 187 15.09 -20.33 -5.95
C GLU A 187 13.97 -20.90 -5.08
N LYS A 188 14.30 -21.27 -3.84
CA LYS A 188 13.38 -21.97 -2.94
C LYS A 188 12.45 -21.03 -2.17
N TYR A 189 12.98 -19.94 -1.64
CA TYR A 189 12.26 -19.05 -0.73
C TYR A 189 12.01 -17.66 -1.30
N LYS A 190 12.42 -17.40 -2.54
CA LYS A 190 12.30 -16.09 -3.20
C LYS A 190 12.98 -14.97 -2.41
N VAL A 191 14.10 -15.29 -1.74
CA VAL A 191 14.92 -14.32 -1.01
C VAL A 191 15.63 -13.42 -2.01
N ARG A 192 15.13 -12.19 -2.15
CA ARG A 192 15.65 -11.15 -3.03
C ARG A 192 15.23 -9.77 -2.52
N ARG A 193 15.84 -8.72 -3.06
CA ARG A 193 15.32 -7.35 -2.90
C ARG A 193 14.01 -7.21 -3.69
N TYR A 194 12.94 -6.75 -3.02
CA TYR A 194 11.67 -6.40 -3.66
C TYR A 194 11.47 -4.89 -3.70
N GLY A 195 11.83 -4.19 -2.63
CA GLY A 195 11.55 -2.78 -2.47
C GLY A 195 10.08 -2.50 -2.16
N PHE A 196 9.83 -1.34 -1.57
CA PHE A 196 8.50 -0.91 -1.15
C PHE A 196 8.29 0.56 -1.51
N HIS A 197 7.11 1.13 -1.17
CA HIS A 197 6.69 2.46 -1.58
C HIS A 197 6.63 2.64 -3.11
N GLY A 198 6.54 1.53 -3.87
CA GLY A 198 6.60 1.54 -5.34
C GLY A 198 5.55 2.43 -5.99
N THR A 199 4.33 2.48 -5.43
CA THR A 199 3.28 3.39 -5.89
C THR A 199 3.73 4.85 -5.79
N SER A 200 4.34 5.24 -4.67
CA SER A 200 4.88 6.59 -4.47
C SER A 200 6.04 6.89 -5.42
N HIS A 201 7.00 5.96 -5.54
CA HIS A 201 8.15 6.12 -6.44
C HIS A 201 7.73 6.25 -7.89
N SER A 202 6.79 5.43 -8.34
CA SER A 202 6.22 5.50 -9.69
C SER A 202 5.51 6.84 -9.94
N TYR A 203 4.59 7.21 -9.05
CA TYR A 203 3.80 8.43 -9.20
C TYR A 203 4.68 9.70 -9.21
N VAL A 204 5.57 9.82 -8.21
CA VAL A 204 6.44 11.01 -8.09
C VAL A 204 7.40 11.14 -9.26
N SER A 205 7.96 10.04 -9.75
CA SER A 205 8.86 10.09 -10.91
C SER A 205 8.13 10.47 -12.20
N GLN A 206 6.90 10.02 -12.41
CA GLN A 206 6.07 10.44 -13.54
C GLN A 206 5.68 11.92 -13.44
N LYS A 207 5.26 12.37 -12.25
CA LYS A 207 4.93 13.78 -12.01
C LYS A 207 6.14 14.71 -12.21
N ALA A 208 7.33 14.27 -11.82
CA ALA A 208 8.55 15.02 -12.08
C ALA A 208 8.79 15.20 -13.60
N ALA A 209 8.55 14.18 -14.41
CA ALA A 209 8.66 14.28 -15.86
C ALA A 209 7.63 15.28 -16.44
N GLU A 210 6.38 15.22 -15.98
CA GLU A 210 5.31 16.16 -16.38
C GLU A 210 5.70 17.61 -16.05
N VAL A 211 6.14 17.88 -14.80
CA VAL A 211 6.55 19.22 -14.36
C VAL A 211 7.74 19.76 -15.16
N LEU A 212 8.68 18.87 -15.52
CA LEU A 212 9.84 19.23 -16.33
C LEU A 212 9.51 19.39 -17.81
N GLY A 213 8.32 19.00 -18.27
CA GLY A 213 7.93 18.98 -19.66
C GLY A 213 8.80 18.05 -20.53
N LYS A 214 9.29 16.94 -19.93
CA LYS A 214 10.18 15.98 -20.60
C LYS A 214 9.50 14.62 -20.69
N LYS A 215 9.92 13.82 -21.68
CA LYS A 215 9.48 12.44 -21.80
C LYS A 215 10.06 11.63 -20.64
N TYR A 216 9.22 10.85 -19.98
CA TYR A 216 9.61 10.04 -18.83
C TYR A 216 10.72 9.03 -19.16
N GLU A 217 10.68 8.49 -20.39
CA GLU A 217 11.64 7.52 -20.89
C GLU A 217 13.04 8.12 -21.15
N ASP A 218 13.16 9.44 -21.22
CA ASP A 218 14.44 10.12 -21.46
C ASP A 218 15.16 10.51 -20.15
N LEU A 219 14.51 10.27 -19.00
CA LEU A 219 14.97 10.76 -17.70
C LEU A 219 15.70 9.70 -16.88
N LYS A 220 16.59 10.19 -16.01
CA LYS A 220 17.17 9.48 -14.88
C LYS A 220 16.77 10.26 -13.63
N ILE A 221 16.02 9.62 -12.73
CA ILE A 221 15.42 10.28 -11.57
C ILE A 221 15.78 9.48 -10.31
N ILE A 222 16.18 10.19 -9.26
CA ILE A 222 16.24 9.64 -7.92
C ILE A 222 15.00 10.13 -7.17
N VAL A 223 14.21 9.20 -6.66
CA VAL A 223 13.03 9.52 -5.84
C VAL A 223 13.32 9.20 -4.39
N CYS A 224 13.12 10.18 -3.52
CA CYS A 224 13.24 10.04 -2.08
C CYS A 224 11.83 10.07 -1.45
N HIS A 225 11.35 8.93 -0.98
CA HIS A 225 10.15 8.82 -0.16
C HIS A 225 10.55 8.90 1.31
N LEU A 226 10.32 10.04 1.96
CA LEU A 226 10.81 10.34 3.32
C LEU A 226 9.63 10.51 4.28
N GLY A 227 9.21 9.41 4.89
CA GLY A 227 8.22 9.34 5.95
C GLY A 227 8.80 8.67 7.20
N ASN A 228 7.96 8.15 8.10
CA ASN A 228 8.43 7.29 9.19
C ASN A 228 9.11 6.01 8.63
N GLY A 229 8.55 5.40 7.57
CA GLY A 229 9.30 4.54 6.66
C GLY A 229 9.92 5.42 5.57
N ALA A 230 11.17 5.19 5.20
CA ALA A 230 11.87 5.95 4.18
C ALA A 230 12.57 5.03 3.18
N SER A 231 12.55 5.42 1.91
CA SER A 231 13.27 4.70 0.86
C SER A 231 13.70 5.65 -0.28
N VAL A 232 14.73 5.23 -0.98
CA VAL A 232 15.20 5.89 -2.20
C VAL A 232 15.12 4.90 -3.35
N SER A 233 14.73 5.34 -4.53
CA SER A 233 14.78 4.53 -5.75
C SER A 233 15.49 5.27 -6.87
N ALA A 234 16.21 4.50 -7.69
CA ALA A 234 16.80 4.95 -8.94
C ALA A 234 15.87 4.55 -10.10
N VAL A 235 15.40 5.55 -10.84
CA VAL A 235 14.51 5.37 -11.98
C VAL A 235 15.25 5.79 -13.25
N LYS A 236 15.33 4.92 -14.22
CA LYS A 236 15.96 5.17 -15.52
C LYS A 236 15.02 4.75 -16.64
N ASN A 237 14.77 5.66 -17.55
CA ASN A 237 13.91 5.42 -18.71
C ASN A 237 12.52 4.89 -18.33
N GLY A 238 11.93 5.47 -17.27
CA GLY A 238 10.61 5.08 -16.77
C GLY A 238 10.57 3.78 -15.96
N LYS A 239 11.72 3.15 -15.67
CA LYS A 239 11.82 1.87 -14.96
C LYS A 239 12.66 2.02 -13.69
N CYS A 240 12.21 1.38 -12.62
CA CYS A 240 13.04 1.24 -11.43
C CYS A 240 14.22 0.31 -11.73
N ILE A 241 15.45 0.78 -11.48
CA ILE A 241 16.67 0.00 -11.69
C ILE A 241 17.34 -0.40 -10.36
N ASP A 242 16.99 0.28 -9.26
CA ASP A 242 17.45 -0.04 -7.91
C ASP A 242 16.57 0.67 -6.87
N THR A 243 16.56 0.13 -5.63
CA THR A 243 15.86 0.75 -4.50
C THR A 243 16.52 0.37 -3.18
N SER A 244 16.36 1.18 -2.16
CA SER A 244 17.04 1.01 -0.86
C SER A 244 16.38 -0.03 0.06
N MET A 245 15.06 -0.23 0.03
CA MET A 245 14.41 -1.28 0.82
C MET A 245 14.61 -2.64 0.17
N GLY A 246 14.69 -3.68 0.97
CA GLY A 246 15.10 -5.02 0.58
C GLY A 246 13.98 -6.05 0.46
N LEU A 247 14.24 -7.24 0.99
CA LEU A 247 13.25 -8.30 1.19
C LEU A 247 12.08 -7.79 2.04
N THR A 248 12.39 -6.98 3.05
CA THR A 248 11.46 -6.34 3.96
C THR A 248 11.65 -4.81 3.94
N PRO A 249 10.71 -4.02 4.51
CA PRO A 249 10.86 -2.58 4.62
C PRO A 249 11.86 -2.13 5.71
N LEU A 250 12.80 -2.98 6.13
CA LEU A 250 13.79 -2.67 7.17
C LEU A 250 15.11 -2.19 6.59
N GLU A 251 15.60 -2.84 5.52
CA GLU A 251 16.86 -2.51 4.84
C GLU A 251 16.85 -1.10 4.24
N GLY A 252 18.00 -0.47 4.13
CA GLY A 252 18.23 0.79 3.45
C GLY A 252 18.49 1.96 4.38
N LEU A 253 17.76 3.06 4.21
CA LEU A 253 17.96 4.28 4.97
C LEU A 253 17.70 4.10 6.47
N ILE A 254 18.36 4.90 7.30
CA ILE A 254 17.92 5.13 8.68
C ILE A 254 16.54 5.80 8.61
N MET A 255 15.55 5.24 9.33
CA MET A 255 14.15 5.68 9.25
C MET A 255 13.70 6.25 10.61
N GLY A 256 12.44 6.63 10.75
CA GLY A 256 11.93 7.17 12.01
C GLY A 256 12.11 6.23 13.20
N THR A 257 11.74 4.95 13.02
CA THR A 257 11.82 3.90 14.07
C THR A 257 12.57 2.65 13.66
N ARG A 258 13.00 2.53 12.40
CA ARG A 258 13.71 1.38 11.85
C ARG A 258 15.18 1.71 11.66
N SER A 259 16.04 0.73 11.93
CA SER A 259 17.49 0.89 11.87
C SER A 259 18.02 1.25 10.47
N GLY A 260 17.38 0.75 9.41
CA GLY A 260 18.02 0.70 8.09
C GLY A 260 19.16 -0.34 8.08
N ASP A 261 20.15 -0.11 7.22
CA ASP A 261 21.30 -0.99 7.06
C ASP A 261 22.13 -1.10 8.34
N ILE A 262 22.42 -2.33 8.73
CA ILE A 262 23.34 -2.65 9.82
C ILE A 262 24.19 -3.86 9.42
N ASP A 263 25.30 -4.10 10.11
CA ASP A 263 26.01 -5.38 10.04
C ASP A 263 25.09 -6.48 10.61
N PRO A 264 24.78 -7.56 9.87
CA PRO A 264 23.93 -8.65 10.34
C PRO A 264 24.42 -9.31 11.63
N ALA A 265 25.73 -9.34 11.89
CA ALA A 265 26.32 -9.87 13.11
C ALA A 265 25.87 -9.11 14.38
N ILE A 266 25.39 -7.87 14.24
CA ILE A 266 24.83 -7.10 15.37
C ILE A 266 23.61 -7.80 15.96
N ILE A 267 22.81 -8.50 15.15
CA ILE A 267 21.62 -9.23 15.61
C ILE A 267 22.03 -10.32 16.61
N GLU A 268 22.99 -11.14 16.22
CA GLU A 268 23.52 -12.20 17.07
C GLU A 268 24.20 -11.63 18.32
N PHE A 269 25.02 -10.59 18.15
CA PHE A 269 25.73 -9.93 19.24
C PHE A 269 24.79 -9.42 20.33
N ILE A 270 23.71 -8.70 19.94
CA ILE A 270 22.73 -8.17 20.91
C ILE A 270 21.94 -9.32 21.54
N ALA A 271 21.50 -10.31 20.74
CA ALA A 271 20.79 -11.48 21.24
C ALA A 271 21.56 -12.16 22.37
N HIS A 272 22.85 -12.43 22.17
CA HIS A 272 23.70 -13.05 23.19
C HIS A 272 23.98 -12.15 24.40
N LYS A 273 24.25 -10.85 24.17
CA LYS A 273 24.56 -9.90 25.25
C LYS A 273 23.38 -9.65 26.18
N GLU A 274 22.17 -9.61 25.64
CA GLU A 274 20.97 -9.26 26.40
C GLU A 274 20.06 -10.46 26.67
N GLY A 275 20.44 -11.67 26.22
CA GLY A 275 19.61 -12.87 26.37
C GLY A 275 18.28 -12.80 25.65
N LYS A 276 18.23 -12.05 24.54
CA LYS A 276 17.04 -11.85 23.72
C LYS A 276 16.92 -12.90 22.61
N SER A 277 15.70 -13.25 22.26
CA SER A 277 15.40 -13.99 21.03
C SER A 277 15.66 -13.12 19.78
N ILE A 278 15.80 -13.78 18.62
CA ILE A 278 15.91 -13.08 17.33
C ILE A 278 14.71 -12.15 17.12
N ASP A 279 13.49 -12.60 17.43
CA ASP A 279 12.26 -11.80 17.26
C ASP A 279 12.26 -10.53 18.12
N GLU A 280 12.78 -10.62 19.35
CA GLU A 280 12.91 -9.45 20.22
C GLU A 280 13.92 -8.45 19.68
N VAL A 281 15.06 -8.91 19.15
CA VAL A 281 16.04 -8.03 18.49
C VAL A 281 15.46 -7.42 17.23
N MET A 282 14.77 -8.19 16.39
CA MET A 282 14.09 -7.69 15.20
C MET A 282 13.00 -6.67 15.54
N SER A 283 12.32 -6.85 16.68
CA SER A 283 11.37 -5.84 17.17
C SER A 283 12.06 -4.52 17.55
N VAL A 284 13.24 -4.58 18.14
CA VAL A 284 14.06 -3.37 18.42
C VAL A 284 14.44 -2.68 17.13
N LEU A 285 14.95 -3.43 16.13
CA LEU A 285 15.36 -2.87 14.84
C LEU A 285 14.21 -2.21 14.07
N ASN A 286 12.99 -2.73 14.22
CA ASN A 286 11.82 -2.21 13.51
C ASN A 286 11.09 -1.07 14.23
N LYS A 287 11.12 -1.01 15.58
CA LYS A 287 10.22 -0.15 16.36
C LYS A 287 10.93 0.81 17.34
N LYS A 288 12.19 0.56 17.66
CA LYS A 288 12.93 1.30 18.71
C LYS A 288 14.30 1.80 18.24
N SER A 289 14.54 1.77 16.94
CA SER A 289 15.80 2.16 16.29
C SER A 289 15.60 3.41 15.42
N GLY A 290 16.45 3.60 14.44
CA GLY A 290 16.39 4.76 13.56
C GLY A 290 16.63 6.09 14.29
N VAL A 291 15.99 7.15 13.84
CA VAL A 291 16.09 8.48 14.48
C VAL A 291 15.64 8.41 15.94
N LEU A 292 14.55 7.69 16.23
CA LEU A 292 14.07 7.47 17.60
C LEU A 292 15.13 6.84 18.51
N GLY A 293 15.91 5.90 17.99
CA GLY A 293 16.95 5.22 18.78
C GLY A 293 18.22 6.03 18.98
N LEU A 294 18.41 7.10 18.21
CA LEU A 294 19.59 7.98 18.25
C LEU A 294 19.33 9.30 18.97
N SER A 295 18.08 9.63 19.29
CA SER A 295 17.66 10.93 19.89
C SER A 295 17.37 10.87 21.40
#